data_f9f35d1ab775e9da81e68d3fe594315f
#
_entry.id   f9f35d1ab775e9da81e68d3fe594315f
#
_cell.length_a   1.000
_cell.length_b   1.000
_cell.length_c   1.000
_cell.angle_alpha   90.00
_cell.angle_beta   90.00
_cell.angle_gamma   90.00
#
_symmetry.space_group_name_H-M   'P 1'
#
loop_
_entity.id
_entity.type
_entity.pdbx_description
1 polymer ?
#
loop_
_entity_poly.entity_id
_entity_poly.type
_entity_poly.pdbx_seq_one_letter_code
_entity_poly.pdbx_strand_id
1 'polypeptide(L)'
;VSPYLKVVMVENYNVTAAEKLIPACDIDEQISLASKEASGTGDMKFMLNGAVTIGTMDGANVEIAQLVGEDNIYIFGESSETVMEHYAKADYVSKDYYEKDEDIRRAVDFIVSDELKRIGNEEYLERLHHELISKDWFMTLLDWRDYMETKERMFADYEERLKWAKKMLINISQAGFFSSDRTIAPVSYTHLT
;
A
#
# COMPACT_ATOMS: atom_id res chain seq x y z
N VAL A 1 -19.98 11.35 -0.45
CA VAL A 1 -19.53 10.06 0.07
C VAL A 1 -20.76 9.20 0.35
N SER A 2 -20.73 7.94 -0.05
CA SER A 2 -21.80 6.96 0.14
C SER A 2 -22.08 6.75 1.64
N PRO A 3 -23.33 6.45 2.05
CA PRO A 3 -23.62 6.06 3.43
C PRO A 3 -22.88 4.78 3.86
N TYR A 4 -22.34 4.03 2.90
CA TYR A 4 -21.58 2.80 3.13
C TYR A 4 -20.04 3.03 3.18
N LEU A 5 -19.56 4.23 2.85
CA LEU A 5 -18.14 4.57 2.87
C LEU A 5 -17.91 5.84 3.69
N LYS A 6 -17.09 5.73 4.72
CA LYS A 6 -16.61 6.86 5.51
C LYS A 6 -15.11 6.99 5.36
N VAL A 7 -14.68 8.13 4.83
CA VAL A 7 -13.26 8.49 4.73
C VAL A 7 -12.94 9.49 5.83
N VAL A 8 -11.91 9.21 6.62
CA VAL A 8 -11.47 10.06 7.73
C VAL A 8 -9.98 10.32 7.60
N MET A 9 -9.61 11.60 7.51
CA MET A 9 -8.23 12.03 7.72
C MET A 9 -8.02 12.22 9.22
N VAL A 10 -7.11 11.44 9.81
CA VAL A 10 -6.78 11.55 11.23
C VAL A 10 -5.88 12.76 11.44
N GLU A 11 -6.43 13.79 12.08
CA GLU A 11 -5.69 15.00 12.41
C GLU A 11 -4.58 14.70 13.41
N ASN A 12 -3.41 15.31 13.19
CA ASN A 12 -2.25 15.18 14.08
C ASN A 12 -1.90 13.73 14.46
N TYR A 13 -1.85 12.85 13.45
CA TYR A 13 -1.46 11.45 13.65
C TYR A 13 -0.10 11.36 14.37
N ASN A 14 -0.07 10.62 15.45
CA ASN A 14 1.08 10.44 16.33
C ASN A 14 1.06 9.06 16.99
N VAL A 15 2.06 8.74 17.80
CA VAL A 15 2.18 7.42 18.46
C VAL A 15 0.94 7.06 19.27
N THR A 16 0.39 8.00 20.04
CA THR A 16 -0.81 7.76 20.86
C THR A 16 -2.05 7.44 20.01
N ALA A 17 -2.19 8.09 18.86
CA ALA A 17 -3.24 7.76 17.89
C ALA A 17 -2.98 6.39 17.24
N ALA A 18 -1.73 6.11 16.86
CA ALA A 18 -1.33 4.84 16.27
C ALA A 18 -1.63 3.63 17.16
N GLU A 19 -1.37 3.74 18.47
CA GLU A 19 -1.66 2.68 19.47
C GLU A 19 -3.14 2.28 19.50
N LYS A 20 -4.05 3.15 19.06
CA LYS A 20 -5.49 2.88 19.00
C LYS A 20 -5.94 2.46 17.61
N LEU A 21 -5.38 3.08 16.58
CA LEU A 21 -5.80 2.87 15.20
C LEU A 21 -5.29 1.54 14.64
N ILE A 22 -4.02 1.22 14.87
CA ILE A 22 -3.42 0.00 14.31
C ILE A 22 -4.16 -1.26 14.77
N PRO A 23 -4.45 -1.47 16.07
CA PRO A 23 -5.21 -2.64 16.51
C PRO A 23 -6.67 -2.69 16.03
N ALA A 24 -7.19 -1.58 15.52
CA ALA A 24 -8.57 -1.48 15.03
C ALA A 24 -8.69 -1.77 13.52
N CYS A 25 -7.58 -1.97 12.82
CA CYS A 25 -7.56 -2.20 11.38
C CYS A 25 -7.67 -3.69 11.05
N ASP A 26 -8.50 -4.00 10.06
CA ASP A 26 -8.58 -5.33 9.44
C ASP A 26 -7.66 -5.44 8.22
N ILE A 27 -7.40 -4.32 7.55
CA ILE A 27 -6.63 -4.21 6.30
C ILE A 27 -5.65 -3.08 6.45
N ASP A 28 -4.44 -3.29 5.96
CA ASP A 28 -3.37 -2.31 5.86
C ASP A 28 -2.96 -2.12 4.39
N GLU A 29 -2.85 -0.87 3.93
CA GLU A 29 -2.42 -0.55 2.57
C GLU A 29 -1.00 0.03 2.57
N GLN A 30 -0.03 -0.70 1.98
CA GLN A 30 1.37 -0.32 1.83
C GLN A 30 1.70 -0.20 0.34
N ILE A 31 1.37 0.96 -0.22
CA ILE A 31 1.28 1.20 -1.67
C ILE A 31 2.44 2.03 -2.24
N SER A 32 3.58 2.06 -1.59
CA SER A 32 4.78 2.69 -2.16
C SER A 32 5.14 1.99 -3.47
N LEU A 33 5.57 2.77 -4.46
CA LEU A 33 6.08 2.17 -5.70
C LEU A 33 7.27 1.25 -5.38
N ALA A 34 7.29 0.05 -5.94
CA ALA A 34 8.40 -0.89 -5.78
C ALA A 34 9.74 -0.21 -6.06
N SER A 35 10.77 -0.48 -5.27
CA SER A 35 12.07 0.18 -5.22
C SER A 35 12.14 1.55 -4.50
N LYS A 36 11.05 2.05 -3.92
CA LYS A 36 11.03 3.37 -3.25
C LYS A 36 10.92 3.28 -1.74
N GLU A 37 10.45 2.17 -1.19
CA GLU A 37 10.37 1.97 0.26
C GLU A 37 11.61 1.22 0.75
N ALA A 38 12.37 1.84 1.65
CA ALA A 38 13.59 1.22 2.18
C ALA A 38 13.30 0.04 3.11
N SER A 39 12.27 0.14 3.93
CA SER A 39 11.81 -0.91 4.84
C SER A 39 10.33 -0.76 5.13
N GLY A 40 9.91 0.37 5.71
CA GLY A 40 8.61 0.50 6.35
C GLY A 40 8.62 -0.12 7.74
N THR A 41 7.76 0.39 8.60
CA THR A 41 7.55 -0.16 9.95
C THR A 41 6.07 -0.24 10.31
N GLY A 42 5.23 0.37 9.48
CA GLY A 42 3.77 0.35 9.62
C GLY A 42 3.24 -1.08 9.49
N ASP A 43 3.55 -1.69 8.36
CA ASP A 43 3.19 -3.06 8.00
C ASP A 43 3.51 -4.11 9.06
N MET A 44 4.70 -4.03 9.68
CA MET A 44 5.10 -4.91 10.79
C MET A 44 4.18 -4.77 12.01
N LYS A 45 3.76 -3.54 12.31
CA LYS A 45 2.84 -3.25 13.43
C LYS A 45 1.42 -3.70 13.13
N PHE A 46 0.96 -3.48 11.90
CA PHE A 46 -0.33 -3.96 11.41
C PHE A 46 -0.38 -5.48 11.41
N MET A 47 0.65 -6.15 10.88
CA MET A 47 0.81 -7.60 10.90
C MET A 47 0.73 -8.17 12.33
N LEU A 48 1.44 -7.55 13.31
CA LEU A 48 1.41 -7.96 14.71
C LEU A 48 0.00 -7.86 15.32
N ASN A 49 -0.80 -6.90 14.86
CA ASN A 49 -2.16 -6.67 15.32
C ASN A 49 -3.22 -7.39 14.46
N GLY A 50 -2.80 -8.17 13.48
CA GLY A 50 -3.67 -9.04 12.69
C GLY A 50 -4.27 -8.41 11.45
N ALA A 51 -3.94 -7.17 11.11
CA ALA A 51 -4.33 -6.63 9.82
C ALA A 51 -3.62 -7.39 8.70
N VAL A 52 -4.32 -7.64 7.60
CA VAL A 52 -3.76 -8.26 6.41
C VAL A 52 -3.38 -7.17 5.42
N THR A 53 -2.14 -7.21 4.93
CA THR A 53 -1.59 -6.17 4.07
C THR A 53 -1.98 -6.38 2.61
N ILE A 54 -2.38 -5.30 1.94
CA ILE A 54 -2.31 -5.14 0.48
C ILE A 54 -1.19 -4.16 0.18
N GLY A 55 -0.24 -4.56 -0.67
CA GLY A 55 0.93 -3.72 -0.95
C GLY A 55 1.74 -4.19 -2.14
N THR A 56 2.74 -3.40 -2.48
CA THR A 56 3.74 -3.74 -3.49
C THR A 56 4.81 -4.67 -2.91
N MET A 57 5.53 -5.37 -3.77
CA MET A 57 6.66 -6.23 -3.37
C MET A 57 7.91 -5.38 -3.11
N ASP A 58 7.86 -4.59 -2.02
CA ASP A 58 8.92 -3.67 -1.63
C ASP A 58 9.01 -3.54 -0.10
N GLY A 59 10.12 -3.02 0.42
CA GLY A 59 10.34 -2.86 1.86
C GLY A 59 10.09 -4.15 2.64
N ALA A 60 9.46 -4.04 3.80
CA ALA A 60 9.16 -5.19 4.65
C ALA A 60 8.08 -6.13 4.08
N ASN A 61 7.30 -5.70 3.07
CA ASN A 61 6.35 -6.60 2.43
C ASN A 61 7.03 -7.81 1.79
N VAL A 62 8.28 -7.68 1.32
CA VAL A 62 9.08 -8.80 0.79
C VAL A 62 9.26 -9.88 1.85
N GLU A 63 9.68 -9.48 3.05
CA GLU A 63 9.89 -10.41 4.16
C GLU A 63 8.57 -10.95 4.70
N ILE A 64 7.54 -10.12 4.81
CA ILE A 64 6.19 -10.54 5.23
C ILE A 64 5.65 -11.60 4.26
N ALA A 65 5.72 -11.38 2.95
CA ALA A 65 5.25 -12.33 1.95
C ALA A 65 5.97 -13.69 2.07
N GLN A 66 7.28 -13.67 2.31
CA GLN A 66 8.06 -14.91 2.53
C GLN A 66 7.65 -15.64 3.80
N LEU A 67 7.31 -14.92 4.85
CA LEU A 67 6.94 -15.49 6.15
C LEU A 67 5.54 -16.08 6.17
N VAL A 68 4.58 -15.36 5.59
CA VAL A 68 3.16 -15.74 5.67
C VAL A 68 2.69 -16.55 4.46
N GLY A 69 3.42 -16.48 3.35
CA GLY A 69 3.03 -17.07 2.06
C GLY A 69 2.00 -16.23 1.31
N GLU A 70 1.98 -16.37 -0.02
CA GLU A 70 1.18 -15.56 -0.95
C GLU A 70 -0.33 -15.58 -0.67
N ASP A 71 -0.83 -16.65 -0.05
CA ASP A 71 -2.24 -16.76 0.32
C ASP A 71 -2.65 -15.84 1.48
N ASN A 72 -1.71 -15.25 2.20
CA ASN A 72 -1.97 -14.50 3.45
C ASN A 72 -1.53 -13.04 3.40
N ILE A 73 -1.19 -12.55 2.22
CA ILE A 73 -0.90 -11.16 1.88
C ILE A 73 -1.42 -10.90 0.47
N TYR A 74 -1.69 -9.65 0.12
CA TYR A 74 -2.17 -9.27 -1.22
C TYR A 74 -1.13 -8.39 -1.88
N ILE A 75 -0.37 -8.96 -2.82
CA ILE A 75 0.67 -8.23 -3.56
C ILE A 75 0.11 -7.81 -4.92
N PHE A 76 0.45 -6.58 -5.31
CA PHE A 76 0.13 -5.99 -6.60
C PHE A 76 1.31 -5.15 -7.13
N GLY A 77 1.20 -4.76 -8.38
CA GLY A 77 2.13 -3.84 -9.05
C GLY A 77 3.37 -4.51 -9.61
N GLU A 78 4.15 -3.71 -10.30
CA GLU A 78 5.35 -4.17 -10.97
C GLU A 78 6.49 -4.49 -9.99
N SER A 79 7.42 -5.32 -10.45
CA SER A 79 8.62 -5.63 -9.67
C SER A 79 9.57 -4.44 -9.57
N SER A 80 10.43 -4.43 -8.55
CA SER A 80 11.47 -3.41 -8.40
C SER A 80 12.39 -3.34 -9.62
N GLU A 81 12.67 -4.48 -10.25
CA GLU A 81 13.49 -4.55 -11.45
C GLU A 81 12.81 -3.85 -12.63
N THR A 82 11.54 -4.13 -12.87
CA THR A 82 10.74 -3.49 -13.94
C THR A 82 10.67 -1.98 -13.74
N VAL A 83 10.38 -1.54 -12.52
CA VAL A 83 10.33 -0.11 -12.19
C VAL A 83 11.68 0.57 -12.43
N MET A 84 12.78 -0.06 -12.01
CA MET A 84 14.12 0.49 -12.23
C MET A 84 14.47 0.54 -13.73
N GLU A 85 14.04 -0.44 -14.52
CA GLU A 85 14.21 -0.42 -15.96
C GLU A 85 13.44 0.74 -16.62
N HIS A 86 12.19 0.99 -16.22
CA HIS A 86 11.42 2.14 -16.70
C HIS A 86 12.11 3.47 -16.40
N TYR A 87 12.66 3.63 -15.20
CA TYR A 87 13.44 4.83 -14.88
C TYR A 87 14.71 4.96 -15.73
N ALA A 88 15.42 3.85 -15.93
CA ALA A 88 16.67 3.86 -16.72
C ALA A 88 16.42 4.12 -18.21
N LYS A 89 15.34 3.57 -18.77
CA LYS A 89 14.95 3.75 -20.17
C LYS A 89 14.18 5.04 -20.42
N ALA A 90 13.60 5.63 -19.37
CA ALA A 90 12.69 6.78 -19.45
C ALA A 90 11.52 6.53 -20.44
N ASP A 91 10.98 5.32 -20.44
CA ASP A 91 9.97 4.87 -21.40
C ASP A 91 8.55 4.82 -20.83
N TYR A 92 8.36 5.09 -19.54
CA TYR A 92 7.06 5.23 -18.93
C TYR A 92 6.40 6.55 -19.36
N VAL A 93 5.19 6.45 -19.90
CA VAL A 93 4.38 7.60 -20.33
C VAL A 93 3.00 7.51 -19.68
N SER A 94 2.80 8.21 -18.57
CA SER A 94 1.56 8.20 -17.79
C SER A 94 0.33 8.59 -18.61
N LYS A 95 0.49 9.52 -19.55
CA LYS A 95 -0.57 9.95 -20.47
C LYS A 95 -1.17 8.82 -21.28
N ASP A 96 -0.37 7.82 -21.65
CA ASP A 96 -0.84 6.67 -22.41
C ASP A 96 -1.83 5.83 -21.62
N TYR A 97 -1.60 5.65 -20.32
CA TYR A 97 -2.51 4.94 -19.40
C TYR A 97 -3.80 5.73 -19.22
N TYR A 98 -3.69 7.03 -18.99
CA TYR A 98 -4.85 7.91 -18.86
C TYR A 98 -5.72 7.93 -20.14
N GLU A 99 -5.12 7.97 -21.34
CA GLU A 99 -5.87 8.03 -22.60
C GLU A 99 -6.49 6.69 -22.99
N LYS A 100 -5.83 5.58 -22.70
CA LYS A 100 -6.25 4.24 -23.13
C LYS A 100 -7.22 3.56 -22.18
N ASP A 101 -7.24 3.95 -20.91
CA ASP A 101 -8.04 3.31 -19.87
C ASP A 101 -9.12 4.28 -19.35
N GLU A 102 -10.38 3.93 -19.56
CA GLU A 102 -11.52 4.77 -19.20
C GLU A 102 -11.72 4.86 -17.66
N ASP A 103 -11.40 3.81 -16.92
CA ASP A 103 -11.53 3.80 -15.46
C ASP A 103 -10.42 4.66 -14.83
N ILE A 104 -9.20 4.56 -15.33
CA ILE A 104 -8.09 5.43 -14.92
C ILE A 104 -8.46 6.89 -15.20
N ARG A 105 -8.90 7.19 -16.41
CA ARG A 105 -9.33 8.56 -16.77
C ARG A 105 -10.41 9.08 -15.84
N ARG A 106 -11.46 8.28 -15.59
CA ARG A 106 -12.54 8.65 -14.69
C ARG A 106 -12.06 8.94 -13.28
N ALA A 107 -11.13 8.12 -12.76
CA ALA A 107 -10.57 8.30 -11.42
C ALA A 107 -9.69 9.55 -11.33
N VAL A 108 -8.84 9.78 -12.34
CA VAL A 108 -7.96 10.96 -12.40
C VAL A 108 -8.79 12.24 -12.58
N ASP A 109 -9.78 12.25 -13.47
CA ASP A 109 -10.65 13.40 -13.69
C ASP A 109 -11.53 13.73 -12.48
N PHE A 110 -11.85 12.73 -11.65
CA PHE A 110 -12.58 12.97 -10.40
C PHE A 110 -11.80 13.91 -9.46
N ILE A 111 -10.48 13.95 -9.52
CA ILE A 111 -9.64 14.86 -8.70
C ILE A 111 -10.02 16.33 -8.94
N VAL A 112 -10.38 16.68 -10.15
CA VAL A 112 -10.77 18.06 -10.53
C VAL A 112 -12.29 18.24 -10.66
N SER A 113 -13.07 17.30 -10.15
CA SER A 113 -14.53 17.39 -10.13
C SER A 113 -15.04 18.53 -9.25
N ASP A 114 -16.25 19.00 -9.54
CA ASP A 114 -16.92 20.04 -8.73
C ASP A 114 -17.11 19.58 -7.27
N GLU A 115 -17.25 18.27 -7.04
CA GLU A 115 -17.37 17.68 -5.71
C GLU A 115 -16.10 17.91 -4.89
N LEU A 116 -14.93 17.61 -5.45
CA LEU A 116 -13.67 17.77 -4.74
C LEU A 116 -13.24 19.25 -4.68
N LYS A 117 -13.48 20.03 -5.71
CA LYS A 117 -13.18 21.48 -5.70
C LYS A 117 -13.95 22.25 -4.62
N ARG A 118 -15.15 21.79 -4.24
CA ARG A 118 -15.92 22.42 -3.15
C ARG A 118 -15.33 22.21 -1.76
N ILE A 119 -14.57 21.17 -1.54
CA ILE A 119 -14.03 20.79 -0.22
C ILE A 119 -12.50 20.88 -0.16
N GLY A 120 -11.83 20.92 -1.29
CA GLY A 120 -10.37 20.99 -1.42
C GLY A 120 -9.89 22.34 -1.91
N ASN A 121 -8.57 22.46 -2.03
CA ASN A 121 -7.93 23.60 -2.67
C ASN A 121 -7.84 23.34 -4.19
N GLU A 122 -8.53 24.15 -4.98
CA GLU A 122 -8.64 23.98 -6.43
C GLU A 122 -7.26 23.96 -7.12
N GLU A 123 -6.36 24.87 -6.78
CA GLU A 123 -5.02 24.95 -7.36
C GLU A 123 -4.22 23.64 -7.11
N TYR A 124 -4.31 23.09 -5.90
CA TYR A 124 -3.61 21.85 -5.56
C TYR A 124 -4.24 20.62 -6.24
N LEU A 125 -5.55 20.57 -6.40
CA LEU A 125 -6.24 19.51 -7.12
C LEU A 125 -5.88 19.54 -8.62
N GLU A 126 -5.87 20.70 -9.24
CA GLU A 126 -5.46 20.88 -10.65
C GLU A 126 -3.99 20.51 -10.85
N ARG A 127 -3.13 20.91 -9.93
CA ARG A 127 -1.72 20.52 -9.96
C ARG A 127 -1.55 19.01 -9.85
N LEU A 128 -2.24 18.34 -8.92
CA LEU A 128 -2.18 16.88 -8.77
C LEU A 128 -2.66 16.17 -10.03
N HIS A 129 -3.80 16.59 -10.58
CA HIS A 129 -4.33 16.07 -11.84
C HIS A 129 -3.30 16.21 -12.98
N HIS A 130 -2.72 17.40 -13.15
CA HIS A 130 -1.70 17.65 -14.16
C HIS A 130 -0.46 16.77 -13.96
N GLU A 131 0.05 16.64 -12.74
CA GLU A 131 1.23 15.84 -12.44
C GLU A 131 1.01 14.35 -12.72
N LEU A 132 -0.17 13.81 -12.41
CA LEU A 132 -0.51 12.42 -12.72
C LEU A 132 -0.54 12.14 -14.23
N ILE A 133 -1.07 13.07 -15.04
CA ILE A 133 -1.14 12.88 -16.49
C ILE A 133 0.21 13.12 -17.17
N SER A 134 0.99 14.11 -16.69
CA SER A 134 2.20 14.55 -17.40
C SER A 134 3.48 13.85 -16.97
N LYS A 135 3.55 13.37 -15.73
CA LYS A 135 4.80 12.83 -15.15
C LYS A 135 4.60 11.53 -14.40
N ASP A 136 3.64 11.51 -13.48
CA ASP A 136 3.38 10.38 -12.57
C ASP A 136 4.66 9.71 -12.08
N TRP A 137 5.47 10.46 -11.32
CA TRP A 137 6.80 10.03 -10.86
C TRP A 137 6.82 8.69 -10.12
N PHE A 138 5.69 8.29 -9.55
CA PHE A 138 5.54 7.04 -8.83
C PHE A 138 4.84 5.97 -9.64
N MET A 139 4.70 6.17 -10.98
CA MET A 139 4.07 5.20 -11.89
C MET A 139 2.75 4.64 -11.35
N THR A 140 1.97 5.51 -10.69
CA THR A 140 0.71 5.15 -10.03
C THR A 140 -0.31 4.57 -11.02
N LEU A 141 -0.33 5.12 -12.25
CA LEU A 141 -1.25 4.65 -13.29
C LEU A 141 -0.82 3.31 -13.90
N LEU A 142 0.47 2.95 -13.82
CA LEU A 142 0.97 1.64 -14.24
C LEU A 142 0.38 0.53 -13.36
N ASP A 143 0.42 0.72 -12.04
CA ASP A 143 0.00 -0.29 -11.07
C ASP A 143 -1.52 -0.30 -10.82
N TRP A 144 -2.25 0.69 -11.35
CA TRP A 144 -3.66 0.91 -11.05
C TRP A 144 -4.55 -0.32 -11.25
N ARG A 145 -4.43 -0.99 -12.41
CA ARG A 145 -5.28 -2.15 -12.73
C ARG A 145 -5.03 -3.31 -11.78
N ASP A 146 -3.79 -3.64 -11.57
CA ASP A 146 -3.42 -4.75 -10.69
C ASP A 146 -3.80 -4.46 -9.23
N TYR A 147 -3.66 -3.21 -8.78
CA TYR A 147 -4.17 -2.78 -7.48
C TYR A 147 -5.68 -3.00 -7.36
N MET A 148 -6.47 -2.58 -8.34
CA MET A 148 -7.92 -2.71 -8.30
C MET A 148 -8.36 -4.18 -8.30
N GLU A 149 -7.78 -5.02 -9.16
CA GLU A 149 -8.08 -6.45 -9.22
C GLU A 149 -7.70 -7.16 -7.92
N THR A 150 -6.54 -6.83 -7.38
CA THR A 150 -6.07 -7.38 -6.10
C THR A 150 -6.95 -6.94 -4.93
N LYS A 151 -7.40 -5.70 -4.93
CA LYS A 151 -8.30 -5.16 -3.92
C LYS A 151 -9.69 -5.81 -3.97
N GLU A 152 -10.22 -6.05 -5.15
CA GLU A 152 -11.49 -6.78 -5.32
C GLU A 152 -11.38 -8.22 -4.79
N ARG A 153 -10.30 -8.92 -5.12
CA ARG A 153 -10.02 -10.25 -4.58
C ARG A 153 -9.92 -10.23 -3.06
N MET A 154 -9.24 -9.24 -2.50
CA MET A 154 -9.11 -9.06 -1.06
C MET A 154 -10.47 -8.84 -0.38
N PHE A 155 -11.32 -8.01 -0.95
CA PHE A 155 -12.67 -7.77 -0.41
C PHE A 155 -13.56 -9.00 -0.49
N ALA A 156 -13.46 -9.78 -1.58
CA ALA A 156 -14.17 -11.05 -1.67
C ALA A 156 -13.72 -12.04 -0.56
N ASP A 157 -12.43 -12.13 -0.30
CA ASP A 157 -11.88 -12.96 0.78
C ASP A 157 -12.29 -12.43 2.17
N TYR A 158 -12.41 -11.12 2.34
CA TYR A 158 -12.84 -10.50 3.60
C TYR A 158 -14.29 -10.87 3.99
N GLU A 159 -15.17 -11.07 3.03
CA GLU A 159 -16.54 -11.55 3.28
C GLU A 159 -16.56 -12.99 3.82
N GLU A 160 -15.56 -13.80 3.52
CA GLU A 160 -15.38 -15.14 4.07
C GLU A 160 -14.73 -15.10 5.47
N ARG A 161 -15.48 -14.71 6.47
CA ARG A 161 -14.97 -14.37 7.82
C ARG A 161 -14.04 -15.42 8.44
N LEU A 162 -14.29 -16.68 8.26
CA LEU A 162 -13.42 -17.74 8.78
C LEU A 162 -12.08 -17.82 8.02
N LYS A 163 -12.11 -17.64 6.70
CA LYS A 163 -10.91 -17.55 5.86
C LYS A 163 -10.08 -16.34 6.25
N TRP A 164 -10.72 -15.19 6.42
CA TRP A 164 -10.06 -13.96 6.86
C TRP A 164 -9.40 -14.10 8.23
N ALA A 165 -10.10 -14.64 9.21
CA ALA A 165 -9.56 -14.91 10.55
C ALA A 165 -8.33 -15.82 10.52
N LYS A 166 -8.29 -16.81 9.64
CA LYS A 166 -7.09 -17.66 9.44
C LYS A 166 -5.91 -16.86 8.91
N LYS A 167 -6.12 -15.98 7.92
CA LYS A 167 -5.06 -15.09 7.40
C LYS A 167 -4.52 -14.20 8.51
N MET A 168 -5.40 -13.58 9.31
CA MET A 168 -5.01 -12.76 10.47
C MET A 168 -4.13 -13.54 11.45
N LEU A 169 -4.54 -14.74 11.83
CA LEU A 169 -3.79 -15.59 12.77
C LEU A 169 -2.42 -16.02 12.22
N ILE A 170 -2.32 -16.30 10.91
CA ILE A 170 -1.05 -16.62 10.27
C ILE A 170 -0.13 -15.41 10.34
N ASN A 171 -0.62 -14.22 9.99
CA ASN A 171 0.16 -12.97 10.09
C ASN A 171 0.67 -12.75 11.52
N ILE A 172 -0.20 -12.77 12.53
CA ILE A 172 0.18 -12.59 13.93
C ILE A 172 1.26 -13.62 14.34
N SER A 173 1.09 -14.89 13.96
CA SER A 173 2.02 -15.96 14.36
C SER A 173 3.44 -15.76 13.82
N GLN A 174 3.60 -15.08 12.70
CA GLN A 174 4.89 -14.81 12.06
C GLN A 174 5.49 -13.44 12.47
N ALA A 175 4.71 -12.55 13.07
CA ALA A 175 5.13 -11.19 13.39
C ALA A 175 6.31 -11.11 14.37
N GLY A 176 6.55 -12.17 15.17
CA GLY A 176 7.70 -12.28 16.04
C GLY A 176 9.06 -12.18 15.32
N PHE A 177 9.09 -12.45 14.02
CA PHE A 177 10.27 -12.25 13.17
C PHE A 177 10.80 -10.82 13.22
N PHE A 178 9.94 -9.83 13.37
CA PHE A 178 10.30 -8.41 13.43
C PHE A 178 10.58 -7.91 14.85
N SER A 179 10.78 -8.81 15.81
CA SER A 179 11.15 -8.43 17.17
C SER A 179 12.58 -7.85 17.23
N SER A 180 12.78 -6.92 18.16
CA SER A 180 14.11 -6.35 18.45
C SER A 180 15.11 -7.42 18.92
N ASP A 181 14.66 -8.44 19.65
CA ASP A 181 15.50 -9.54 20.12
C ASP A 181 16.19 -10.28 18.97
N ARG A 182 15.43 -10.58 17.91
CA ARG A 182 16.00 -11.18 16.69
C ARG A 182 17.04 -10.27 16.03
N THR A 183 16.82 -8.96 15.99
CA THR A 183 17.75 -8.01 15.40
C THR A 183 19.02 -7.84 16.23
N ILE A 184 18.90 -7.85 17.55
CA ILE A 184 20.04 -7.67 18.47
C ILE A 184 20.93 -8.91 18.50
N ALA A 185 20.38 -10.12 18.40
CA ALA A 185 21.15 -11.36 18.50
C ALA A 185 22.32 -11.45 17.50
N PRO A 186 22.16 -11.23 16.18
CA PRO A 186 23.27 -11.22 15.22
C PRO A 186 24.27 -10.10 15.47
N VAL A 187 23.81 -8.90 15.87
CA VAL A 187 24.67 -7.75 16.14
C VAL A 187 25.56 -8.02 17.34
N SER A 188 25.00 -8.56 18.43
CA SER A 188 25.79 -8.91 19.62
C SER A 188 26.85 -9.97 19.33
N TYR A 189 26.55 -10.93 18.48
CA TYR A 189 27.49 -11.98 18.07
C TYR A 189 28.67 -11.46 17.25
N THR A 190 28.42 -10.47 16.40
CA THR A 190 29.45 -9.87 15.53
C THR A 190 30.32 -8.83 16.22
N HIS A 191 29.89 -8.25 17.32
CA HIS A 191 30.58 -7.15 18.02
C HIS A 191 31.17 -7.52 19.39
N LEU A 192 30.82 -8.69 19.94
CA LEU A 192 31.26 -9.15 21.27
C LEU A 192 32.21 -10.36 21.20
N THR A 193 32.52 -10.85 20.00
CA THR A 193 33.55 -11.85 19.73
C THR A 193 34.70 -11.24 18.94
#